data_1fa98e7572dc0d1b698abb9ccb79706a
#
_entry.id   1fa98e7572dc0d1b698abb9ccb79706a
#
_cell.length_a   1.000
_cell.length_b   1.000
_cell.length_c   1.000
_cell.angle_alpha   90.00
_cell.angle_beta   90.00
_cell.angle_gamma   90.00
#
_symmetry.space_group_name_H-M   'P 1'
#
loop_
_entity.id
_entity.type
_entity.pdbx_description
1 polymer ?
#
loop_
_entity_poly.entity_id
_entity_poly.type
_entity_poly.pdbx_seq_one_letter_code
_entity_poly.pdbx_strand_id
1 'polypeptide(L)'
;MFTFSDKGNSTVCIKSSDYKGKMSELLDDKTTYKKLNSNPLEPLIKKTAKILHRLNDNDYLKYKHHHNALTCTDTMLAKAYGLAKIHKQGVPLRPIISLTNTPTYKLASYL
;
A
#
# COMPACT_ATOMS: atom_id res chain seq x y z
N MET A 1 -12.22 5.70 18.00
CA MET A 1 -11.28 5.80 16.86
C MET A 1 -11.83 6.75 15.83
N PHE A 2 -10.99 7.58 15.26
CA PHE A 2 -11.36 8.51 14.20
C PHE A 2 -10.82 8.06 12.86
N THR A 3 -11.63 8.21 11.81
CA THR A 3 -11.23 7.99 10.43
C THR A 3 -11.84 9.09 9.55
N PHE A 4 -11.41 9.17 8.31
CA PHE A 4 -11.96 10.14 7.36
C PHE A 4 -13.13 9.52 6.59
N SER A 5 -14.04 10.37 6.13
CA SER A 5 -15.10 9.95 5.21
C SER A 5 -14.52 9.72 3.81
N ASP A 6 -15.14 8.77 3.07
CA ASP A 6 -14.77 8.50 1.67
C ASP A 6 -15.06 9.71 0.76
N LYS A 7 -16.15 10.40 1.01
CA LYS A 7 -16.55 11.61 0.28
C LYS A 7 -16.70 12.78 1.24
N GLY A 8 -16.20 13.94 0.82
CA GLY A 8 -16.17 15.14 1.64
C GLY A 8 -14.99 15.15 2.60
N ASN A 9 -14.93 16.15 3.47
CA ASN A 9 -13.83 16.36 4.41
C ASN A 9 -14.26 16.12 5.86
N SER A 10 -15.18 15.18 6.08
CA SER A 10 -15.69 14.88 7.41
C SER A 10 -14.79 13.90 8.14
N THR A 11 -14.63 14.11 9.44
CA THR A 11 -14.02 13.14 10.35
C THR A 11 -15.13 12.30 10.96
N VAL A 12 -14.96 10.99 10.96
CA VAL A 12 -15.94 10.01 11.43
C VAL A 12 -15.40 9.32 12.67
N CYS A 13 -16.21 9.29 13.73
CA CYS A 13 -15.91 8.52 14.94
C CYS A 13 -16.57 7.15 14.82
N ILE A 14 -15.79 6.08 14.94
CA ILE A 14 -16.28 4.71 14.86
C ILE A 14 -15.63 3.89 15.98
N LYS A 15 -16.36 2.91 16.50
CA LYS A 15 -15.77 1.98 17.47
C LYS A 15 -14.64 1.18 16.82
N SER A 16 -13.53 1.05 17.54
CA SER A 16 -12.37 0.29 17.02
C SER A 16 -12.72 -1.15 16.68
N SER A 17 -13.60 -1.79 17.45
CA SER A 17 -14.07 -3.15 17.18
C SER A 17 -14.88 -3.22 15.87
N ASP A 18 -15.74 -2.25 15.62
CA ASP A 18 -16.53 -2.19 14.39
C ASP A 18 -15.64 -1.95 13.17
N TYR A 19 -14.67 -1.04 13.29
CA TYR A 19 -13.70 -0.78 12.23
C TYR A 19 -12.89 -2.02 11.89
N LYS A 20 -12.35 -2.70 12.91
CA LYS A 20 -11.57 -3.93 12.71
C LYS A 20 -12.40 -5.04 12.08
N GLY A 21 -13.65 -5.19 12.52
CA GLY A 21 -14.57 -6.19 11.97
C GLY A 21 -14.85 -5.94 10.49
N LYS A 22 -15.17 -4.69 10.12
CA LYS A 22 -15.44 -4.30 8.73
C LYS A 22 -14.20 -4.47 7.84
N MET A 23 -13.02 -4.08 8.32
CA MET A 23 -11.77 -4.29 7.58
C MET A 23 -11.46 -5.77 7.41
N SER A 24 -11.65 -6.58 8.44
CA SER A 24 -11.43 -8.03 8.35
C SER A 24 -12.33 -8.69 7.31
N GLU A 25 -13.60 -8.30 7.26
CA GLU A 25 -14.53 -8.80 6.24
C GLU A 25 -14.06 -8.46 4.82
N LEU A 26 -13.60 -7.22 4.60
CA LEU A 26 -13.07 -6.80 3.30
C LEU A 26 -11.84 -7.60 2.89
N LEU A 27 -10.91 -7.81 3.83
CA LEU A 27 -9.65 -8.52 3.56
C LEU A 27 -9.82 -10.04 3.48
N ASP A 28 -10.93 -10.59 3.98
CA ASP A 28 -11.27 -12.01 3.87
C ASP A 28 -11.84 -12.38 2.50
N ASP A 29 -12.08 -11.41 1.63
CA ASP A 29 -12.51 -11.67 0.25
C ASP A 29 -11.40 -12.36 -0.54
N LYS A 30 -11.51 -13.67 -0.68
CA LYS A 30 -10.51 -14.52 -1.34
C LYS A 30 -10.41 -14.31 -2.84
N THR A 31 -11.39 -13.66 -3.46
CA THR A 31 -11.33 -13.31 -4.89
C THR A 31 -10.45 -12.10 -5.14
N THR A 32 -10.31 -11.23 -4.16
CA THR A 32 -9.52 -9.98 -4.25
C THR A 32 -8.19 -10.10 -3.55
N TYR A 33 -8.14 -10.77 -2.39
CA TYR A 33 -6.95 -10.85 -1.53
C TYR A 33 -6.53 -12.29 -1.28
N LYS A 34 -5.23 -12.51 -1.22
CA LYS A 34 -4.63 -13.79 -0.87
C LYS A 34 -3.85 -13.66 0.43
N LYS A 35 -4.18 -14.51 1.41
CA LYS A 35 -3.43 -14.57 2.65
C LYS A 35 -2.07 -15.23 2.40
N LEU A 36 -1.00 -14.56 2.84
CA LEU A 36 0.35 -15.08 2.73
C LEU A 36 0.76 -15.78 4.03
N ASN A 37 1.59 -16.81 3.92
CA ASN A 37 2.10 -17.57 5.07
C ASN A 37 3.33 -16.93 5.71
N SER A 38 4.00 -16.03 5.00
CA SER A 38 5.22 -15.37 5.47
C SER A 38 5.26 -13.91 5.01
N ASN A 39 6.10 -13.12 5.68
CA ASN A 39 6.29 -11.72 5.33
C ASN A 39 7.07 -11.61 4.00
N PRO A 40 6.47 -11.00 2.95
CA PRO A 40 7.09 -10.93 1.62
C PRO A 40 8.05 -9.75 1.45
N LEU A 41 8.36 -8.98 2.50
CA LEU A 41 9.11 -7.73 2.37
C LEU A 41 10.51 -7.94 1.78
N GLU A 42 11.29 -8.87 2.32
CA GLU A 42 12.64 -9.13 1.81
C GLU A 42 12.68 -9.65 0.38
N PRO A 43 11.85 -10.63 -0.01
CA PRO A 43 11.75 -11.02 -1.41
C PRO A 43 11.37 -9.87 -2.35
N LEU A 44 10.48 -8.97 -1.91
CA LEU A 44 10.09 -7.80 -2.70
C LEU A 44 11.25 -6.82 -2.87
N ILE A 45 12.02 -6.57 -1.82
CA ILE A 45 13.23 -5.72 -1.88
C ILE A 45 14.22 -6.30 -2.88
N LYS A 46 14.48 -7.62 -2.83
CA LYS A 46 15.40 -8.30 -3.74
C LYS A 46 14.94 -8.22 -5.20
N LYS A 47 13.64 -8.45 -5.45
CA LYS A 47 13.07 -8.33 -6.80
C LYS A 47 13.21 -6.92 -7.35
N THR A 48 12.90 -5.92 -6.53
CA THR A 48 13.01 -4.51 -6.91
C THR A 48 14.45 -4.14 -7.24
N ALA A 49 15.42 -4.59 -6.42
CA ALA A 49 16.83 -4.37 -6.68
C ALA A 49 17.28 -4.98 -8.02
N LYS A 50 16.82 -6.20 -8.33
CA LYS A 50 17.11 -6.84 -9.63
C LYS A 50 16.57 -6.04 -10.81
N ILE A 51 15.34 -5.54 -10.70
CA ILE A 51 14.72 -4.71 -11.73
C ILE A 51 15.49 -3.42 -11.93
N LEU A 52 15.88 -2.75 -10.85
CA LEU A 52 16.69 -1.53 -10.92
C LEU A 52 18.04 -1.76 -11.58
N HIS A 53 18.71 -2.88 -11.26
CA HIS A 53 19.95 -3.27 -11.91
C HIS A 53 19.78 -3.45 -13.42
N ARG A 54 18.74 -4.15 -13.85
CA ARG A 54 18.44 -4.33 -15.27
C ARG A 54 18.20 -3.01 -15.98
N LEU A 55 17.43 -2.11 -15.36
CA LEU A 55 17.15 -0.79 -15.93
C LEU A 55 18.41 0.04 -16.06
N ASN A 56 19.31 -0.05 -15.08
CA ASN A 56 20.59 0.67 -15.12
C ASN A 56 21.54 0.08 -16.20
N ASP A 57 21.64 -1.25 -16.28
CA ASP A 57 22.51 -1.95 -17.24
C ASP A 57 22.06 -1.73 -18.70
N ASN A 58 20.76 -1.55 -18.94
CA ASN A 58 20.19 -1.29 -20.27
C ASN A 58 19.98 0.19 -20.57
N ASP A 59 20.59 1.09 -19.82
CA ASP A 59 20.54 2.54 -19.98
C ASP A 59 19.11 3.14 -19.96
N TYR A 60 18.14 2.41 -19.39
CA TYR A 60 16.79 2.95 -19.18
C TYR A 60 16.74 4.04 -18.12
N LEU A 61 17.70 4.07 -17.18
CA LEU A 61 17.86 5.15 -16.23
C LEU A 61 18.82 6.19 -16.81
N LYS A 62 18.33 7.42 -16.93
CA LYS A 62 19.03 8.50 -17.59
C LYS A 62 20.38 8.87 -16.95
N TYR A 63 20.50 8.66 -15.63
CA TYR A 63 21.71 8.97 -14.85
C TYR A 63 21.93 7.92 -13.78
N LYS A 64 23.19 7.56 -13.52
CA LYS A 64 23.55 6.57 -12.49
C LYS A 64 23.05 6.94 -11.08
N HIS A 65 23.00 8.22 -10.75
CA HIS A 65 22.50 8.66 -9.45
C HIS A 65 21.01 8.38 -9.25
N HIS A 66 20.24 8.20 -10.33
CA HIS A 66 18.84 7.78 -10.23
C HIS A 66 18.73 6.37 -9.68
N HIS A 67 19.65 5.47 -10.04
CA HIS A 67 19.65 4.12 -9.46
C HIS A 67 19.78 4.18 -7.94
N ASN A 68 20.73 4.95 -7.41
CA ASN A 68 20.91 5.11 -5.97
C ASN A 68 19.71 5.78 -5.29
N ALA A 69 19.12 6.80 -5.93
CA ALA A 69 17.94 7.48 -5.41
C ALA A 69 16.69 6.56 -5.38
N LEU A 70 16.62 5.60 -6.30
CA LEU A 70 15.50 4.66 -6.40
C LEU A 70 15.71 3.40 -5.56
N THR A 71 16.92 3.18 -5.04
CA THR A 71 17.21 2.06 -4.14
C THR A 71 16.50 2.26 -2.80
N CYS A 72 15.81 1.22 -2.37
CA CYS A 72 15.03 1.25 -1.14
C CYS A 72 15.82 0.61 0.00
N THR A 73 16.20 1.41 0.98
CA THR A 73 16.97 0.95 2.14
C THR A 73 16.16 0.80 3.41
N ASP A 74 15.11 1.60 3.56
CA ASP A 74 14.26 1.61 4.76
C ASP A 74 12.80 1.55 4.33
N THR A 75 12.39 0.37 3.91
CA THR A 75 11.05 0.14 3.34
C THR A 75 10.20 -0.75 4.24
N MET A 76 8.91 -0.65 4.04
CA MET A 76 7.91 -1.42 4.78
C MET A 76 6.89 -2.03 3.82
N LEU A 77 6.09 -2.95 4.32
CA LEU A 77 4.94 -3.46 3.58
C LEU A 77 3.87 -2.38 3.41
N ALA A 78 3.08 -2.51 2.35
CA ALA A 78 1.91 -1.67 2.14
C ALA A 78 0.96 -1.76 3.35
N LYS A 79 0.35 -0.64 3.69
CA LYS A 79 -0.63 -0.57 4.78
C LYS A 79 -2.03 -0.50 4.21
N ALA A 80 -2.95 -1.25 4.81
CA ALA A 80 -4.36 -1.19 4.48
C ALA A 80 -5.11 -0.38 5.55
N TYR A 81 -5.98 0.52 5.11
CA TYR A 81 -6.90 1.23 6.00
C TYR A 81 -8.23 1.47 5.30
N GLY A 82 -9.25 1.89 6.04
CA GLY A 82 -10.58 2.09 5.52
C GLY A 82 -11.05 3.52 5.67
N LEU A 83 -11.73 4.02 4.63
CA LEU A 83 -12.48 5.28 4.68
C LEU A 83 -13.97 4.97 4.83
N ALA A 84 -14.67 5.72 5.68
CA ALA A 84 -16.09 5.48 5.96
C ALA A 84 -16.96 6.04 4.84
N LYS A 85 -17.80 5.19 4.24
CA LYS A 85 -18.83 5.60 3.28
C LYS A 85 -20.09 6.03 4.03
N ILE A 86 -20.06 7.21 4.63
CA ILE A 86 -21.15 7.72 5.47
C ILE A 86 -22.44 7.95 4.71
N HIS A 87 -22.37 8.10 3.39
CA HIS A 87 -23.54 8.24 2.50
C HIS A 87 -24.22 6.91 2.20
N LYS A 88 -23.68 5.78 2.62
CA LYS A 88 -24.24 4.43 2.43
C LYS A 88 -24.82 3.90 3.74
N GLN A 89 -25.89 3.11 3.62
CA GLN A 89 -26.50 2.44 4.78
C GLN A 89 -25.49 1.47 5.41
N GLY A 90 -25.44 1.42 6.73
CA GLY A 90 -24.49 0.57 7.48
C GLY A 90 -23.07 1.07 7.50
N VAL A 91 -22.80 2.22 6.90
CA VAL A 91 -21.47 2.86 6.85
C VAL A 91 -20.37 1.86 6.50
N PRO A 92 -20.37 1.27 5.29
CA PRO A 92 -19.29 0.36 4.87
C PRO A 92 -17.98 1.13 4.72
N LEU A 93 -16.86 0.42 4.76
CA LEU A 93 -15.55 1.02 4.54
C LEU A 93 -15.09 0.84 3.10
N ARG A 94 -14.44 1.88 2.56
CA ARG A 94 -13.65 1.76 1.33
C ARG A 94 -12.24 1.36 1.69
N PRO A 95 -11.73 0.21 1.23
CA PRO A 95 -10.35 -0.16 1.52
C PRO A 95 -9.37 0.70 0.71
N ILE A 96 -8.35 1.17 1.37
CA ILE A 96 -7.24 1.91 0.75
C ILE A 96 -5.95 1.15 1.06
N ILE A 97 -5.15 0.91 0.03
CA ILE A 97 -3.83 0.31 0.18
C ILE A 97 -2.79 1.39 -0.09
N SER A 98 -2.06 1.79 0.93
CA SER A 98 -1.01 2.79 0.81
C SER A 98 0.31 2.12 0.44
N LEU A 99 0.90 2.54 -0.68
CA LEU A 99 2.20 2.06 -1.14
C LEU A 99 3.36 2.95 -0.69
N THR A 100 3.09 3.96 0.11
CA THR A 100 4.12 4.87 0.64
C THR A 100 5.20 4.08 1.40
N ASN A 101 6.45 4.34 1.08
CA ASN A 101 7.62 3.67 1.66
C ASN A 101 7.69 2.15 1.40
N THR A 102 6.94 1.64 0.44
CA THR A 102 7.13 0.26 -0.03
C THR A 102 8.33 0.16 -0.98
N PRO A 103 8.87 -1.06 -1.23
CA PRO A 103 10.06 -1.21 -2.08
C PRO A 103 9.93 -0.61 -3.48
N THR A 104 8.73 -0.59 -4.05
CA THR A 104 8.48 -0.09 -5.41
C THR A 104 8.02 1.36 -5.48
N TYR A 105 7.82 2.04 -4.34
CA TYR A 105 7.22 3.37 -4.30
C TYR A 105 8.05 4.42 -5.07
N LYS A 106 9.36 4.47 -4.81
CA LYS A 106 10.24 5.42 -5.49
C LYS A 106 10.32 5.16 -7.00
N LEU A 107 10.42 3.89 -7.39
CA LEU A 107 10.44 3.50 -8.80
C LEU A 107 9.13 3.87 -9.51
N ALA A 108 8.01 3.60 -8.89
CA ALA A 108 6.69 3.96 -9.44
C ALA A 108 6.55 5.48 -9.62
N SER A 109 7.04 6.26 -8.67
CA SER A 109 7.02 7.72 -8.75
C SER A 109 7.95 8.25 -9.86
N TYR A 110 9.06 7.57 -10.13
CA TYR A 110 9.99 7.93 -11.20
C TYR A 110 9.38 7.67 -12.60
N LEU A 111 8.67 6.57 -12.74
CA LEU A 111 8.02 6.21 -14.02
C LEU A 111 6.80 7.08 -14.29
#